data_2744a6c058ea9d74772686aa26b0bf67
#
_entry.id   2744a6c058ea9d74772686aa26b0bf67
#
_cell.length_a   1.000
_cell.length_b   1.000
_cell.length_c   1.000
_cell.angle_alpha   90.00
_cell.angle_beta   90.00
_cell.angle_gamma   90.00
#
_symmetry.space_group_name_H-M   'P 1'
#
loop_
_entity.id
_entity.type
_entity.pdbx_description
1 polymer ?
#
loop_
_entity_poly.entity_id
_entity_poly.type
_entity_poly.pdbx_seq_one_letter_code
_entity_poly.pdbx_strand_id
1 'polypeptide(L)'
;MGDTAVGGIDVARISAMDAREAARLLKGVRAAALAGNRPPAAPRPEIAESWRRMLAGGVHPDRDARSRMLSAAETEERRRLSPLREVLPVLREGLLPALDGALHIMVVADADGRLLWREGHASILRKADRLGFGVGADWNEAVVGTNGVGTALVARRPVQVFSAEHFVSSHHDWTCAGAPLRDPRDGRLLGVVDVSGPLATMHPATLAWVSSVARLAERELRVRHLESLERLRAVAAPLLARLPGRALAVDGLGWTAAVTGLAPQERYPLPKRFGPGRAWVPQLGDCGVEALPGGWLLRVAESRTDAPAGRVVLDFSRPRSWAVTVYGAAGSWSQELSPRHAELLFLLAESPRGRSAAELAAELFGDPTRTVTVRAELSRVRRHLAGVLTHRPYRFAEDVEVEVIRPRDPAGLLPHSTAPAVIRARLGRTGPDVIP
;
A
#
# COMPACT_ATOMS: atom_id res chain seq x y z
N MET A 1 -1.98 -3.85 47.62
CA MET A 1 -3.22 -3.25 47.04
C MET A 1 -3.30 -3.71 45.60
N GLY A 2 -4.25 -4.61 45.32
CA GLY A 2 -4.32 -5.29 44.03
C GLY A 2 -4.56 -4.35 42.87
N ASP A 3 -3.73 -4.49 41.87
CA ASP A 3 -3.91 -3.90 40.52
C ASP A 3 -5.07 -4.64 39.85
N THR A 4 -6.28 -4.16 40.10
CA THR A 4 -7.48 -4.64 39.36
C THR A 4 -7.27 -4.23 37.91
N ALA A 5 -6.90 -5.20 37.07
CA ALA A 5 -6.80 -5.03 35.64
C ALA A 5 -8.11 -4.39 35.14
N VAL A 6 -8.02 -3.18 34.61
CA VAL A 6 -9.14 -2.47 33.99
C VAL A 6 -9.63 -3.34 32.85
N GLY A 7 -10.83 -3.93 32.99
CA GLY A 7 -11.41 -4.78 31.96
C GLY A 7 -11.47 -4.03 30.62
N GLY A 8 -10.95 -4.65 29.55
CA GLY A 8 -10.97 -4.07 28.20
C GLY A 8 -12.41 -3.93 27.69
N ILE A 9 -12.63 -2.92 26.87
CA ILE A 9 -13.82 -2.81 26.05
C ILE A 9 -13.63 -3.70 24.82
N ASP A 10 -14.62 -4.53 24.53
CA ASP A 10 -14.72 -5.24 23.24
C ASP A 10 -16.11 -5.00 22.59
N VAL A 11 -16.25 -5.40 21.34
CA VAL A 11 -17.48 -5.21 20.57
C VAL A 11 -18.64 -5.99 21.19
N ALA A 12 -18.39 -7.18 21.74
CA ALA A 12 -19.44 -8.01 22.34
C ALA A 12 -20.00 -7.34 23.61
N ARG A 13 -19.13 -6.78 24.45
CA ARG A 13 -19.53 -6.05 25.65
C ARG A 13 -20.36 -4.81 25.30
N ILE A 14 -19.92 -4.01 24.32
CA ILE A 14 -20.68 -2.82 23.86
C ILE A 14 -22.06 -3.25 23.34
N SER A 15 -22.12 -4.33 22.57
CA SER A 15 -23.37 -4.81 21.94
C SER A 15 -24.37 -5.40 22.93
N ALA A 16 -23.90 -5.88 24.08
CA ALA A 16 -24.76 -6.40 25.14
C ALA A 16 -25.39 -5.30 26.02
N MET A 17 -24.92 -4.04 25.86
CA MET A 17 -25.41 -2.90 26.62
C MET A 17 -26.53 -2.17 25.85
N ASP A 18 -27.37 -1.43 26.59
CA ASP A 18 -28.24 -0.42 25.96
C ASP A 18 -27.42 0.65 25.26
N ALA A 19 -27.87 1.12 24.09
CA ALA A 19 -27.09 2.06 23.26
C ALA A 19 -26.74 3.37 24.03
N ARG A 20 -27.59 3.84 24.94
CA ARG A 20 -27.32 5.03 25.75
C ARG A 20 -26.31 4.75 26.85
N GLU A 21 -26.34 3.55 27.42
CA GLU A 21 -25.37 3.12 28.43
C GLU A 21 -23.98 2.96 27.78
N ALA A 22 -23.91 2.28 26.64
CA ALA A 22 -22.68 2.15 25.86
C ALA A 22 -22.10 3.53 25.48
N ALA A 23 -22.94 4.46 25.01
CA ALA A 23 -22.50 5.82 24.67
C ALA A 23 -21.96 6.58 25.90
N ARG A 24 -22.57 6.45 27.08
CA ARG A 24 -22.08 7.08 28.32
C ARG A 24 -20.73 6.52 28.74
N LEU A 25 -20.57 5.17 28.71
CA LEU A 25 -19.30 4.50 29.00
C LEU A 25 -18.20 5.00 28.06
N LEU A 26 -18.44 4.97 26.75
CA LEU A 26 -17.47 5.40 25.74
C LEU A 26 -17.10 6.88 25.85
N LYS A 27 -18.04 7.76 26.18
CA LYS A 27 -17.76 9.18 26.49
C LYS A 27 -16.83 9.33 27.68
N GLY A 28 -17.04 8.57 28.75
CA GLY A 28 -16.17 8.57 29.92
C GLY A 28 -14.77 8.04 29.61
N VAL A 29 -14.68 6.95 28.84
CA VAL A 29 -13.39 6.38 28.39
C VAL A 29 -12.62 7.37 27.54
N ARG A 30 -13.28 8.00 26.55
CA ARG A 30 -12.65 9.00 25.69
C ARG A 30 -12.20 10.22 26.49
N ALA A 31 -13.05 10.79 27.33
CA ALA A 31 -12.71 11.96 28.13
C ALA A 31 -11.49 11.71 29.02
N ALA A 32 -11.43 10.56 29.68
CA ALA A 32 -10.28 10.20 30.52
C ALA A 32 -9.01 9.98 29.66
N ALA A 33 -9.11 9.28 28.55
CA ALA A 33 -7.97 9.03 27.65
C ALA A 33 -7.39 10.32 27.05
N LEU A 34 -8.24 11.26 26.62
CA LEU A 34 -7.80 12.54 26.07
C LEU A 34 -7.20 13.48 27.13
N ALA A 35 -7.65 13.37 28.37
CA ALA A 35 -7.10 14.11 29.51
C ALA A 35 -5.80 13.49 30.10
N GLY A 36 -5.34 12.36 29.56
CA GLY A 36 -4.20 11.62 30.11
C GLY A 36 -4.50 10.89 31.43
N ASN A 37 -5.78 10.78 31.81
CA ASN A 37 -6.24 10.11 33.03
C ASN A 37 -6.46 8.61 32.76
N ARG A 38 -6.51 7.81 33.85
CA ARG A 38 -6.88 6.39 33.76
C ARG A 38 -8.33 6.25 33.37
N PRO A 39 -8.67 5.65 32.20
CA PRO A 39 -10.07 5.50 31.78
C PRO A 39 -10.80 4.43 32.63
N PRO A 40 -12.14 4.50 32.75
CA PRO A 40 -12.94 3.53 33.49
C PRO A 40 -12.90 2.12 32.86
N ALA A 41 -12.57 2.03 31.57
CA ALA A 41 -12.28 0.78 30.87
C ALA A 41 -11.22 1.05 29.79
N ALA A 42 -10.37 0.08 29.47
CA ALA A 42 -9.36 0.24 28.42
C ALA A 42 -10.06 0.34 27.03
N PRO A 43 -9.78 1.38 26.23
CA PRO A 43 -10.30 1.46 24.86
C PRO A 43 -9.75 0.30 24.01
N ARG A 44 -10.47 -0.08 22.98
CA ARG A 44 -9.99 -1.09 22.02
C ARG A 44 -8.65 -0.66 21.42
N PRO A 45 -7.70 -1.58 21.17
CA PRO A 45 -6.34 -1.23 20.71
C PRO A 45 -6.32 -0.32 19.48
N GLU A 46 -7.14 -0.63 18.47
CA GLU A 46 -7.26 0.16 17.23
C GLU A 46 -7.74 1.58 17.47
N ILE A 47 -8.63 1.78 18.43
CA ILE A 47 -9.16 3.09 18.79
C ILE A 47 -8.11 3.87 19.59
N ALA A 48 -7.47 3.23 20.57
CA ALA A 48 -6.39 3.84 21.34
C ALA A 48 -5.22 4.29 20.47
N GLU A 49 -4.85 3.47 19.49
CA GLU A 49 -3.80 3.81 18.52
C GLU A 49 -4.21 4.99 17.63
N SER A 50 -5.45 5.00 17.16
CA SER A 50 -6.01 6.11 16.39
C SER A 50 -6.00 7.41 17.20
N TRP A 51 -6.51 7.41 18.42
CA TRP A 51 -6.52 8.59 19.28
C TRP A 51 -5.11 9.13 19.56
N ARG A 52 -4.13 8.25 19.78
CA ARG A 52 -2.73 8.68 19.95
C ARG A 52 -2.20 9.38 18.69
N ARG A 53 -2.51 8.86 17.50
CA ARG A 53 -2.14 9.52 16.24
C ARG A 53 -2.81 10.89 16.08
N MET A 54 -4.09 10.99 16.45
CA MET A 54 -4.84 12.25 16.37
C MET A 54 -4.25 13.32 17.29
N LEU A 55 -3.97 12.96 18.53
CA LEU A 55 -3.35 13.85 19.50
C LEU A 55 -1.94 14.30 19.05
N ALA A 56 -1.12 13.35 18.58
CA ALA A 56 0.21 13.65 18.06
C ALA A 56 0.17 14.55 16.79
N GLY A 57 -0.88 14.40 15.97
CA GLY A 57 -1.14 15.22 14.78
C GLY A 57 -1.80 16.58 15.07
N GLY A 58 -2.11 16.92 16.34
CA GLY A 58 -2.75 18.17 16.72
C GLY A 58 -4.22 18.28 16.27
N VAL A 59 -4.90 17.15 16.02
CA VAL A 59 -6.32 17.16 15.70
C VAL A 59 -7.12 17.47 16.96
N HIS A 60 -7.98 18.50 16.90
CA HIS A 60 -8.80 18.91 18.04
C HIS A 60 -10.13 18.13 18.08
N PRO A 61 -10.55 17.61 19.25
CA PRO A 61 -11.77 16.80 19.37
C PRO A 61 -13.08 17.50 19.05
N ASP A 62 -13.12 18.82 19.23
CA ASP A 62 -14.31 19.66 18.97
C ASP A 62 -14.19 20.48 17.68
N ARG A 63 -13.24 20.09 16.81
CA ARG A 63 -13.05 20.70 15.50
C ARG A 63 -14.29 20.52 14.62
N ASP A 64 -14.65 21.56 13.87
CA ASP A 64 -15.55 21.39 12.72
C ASP A 64 -14.78 20.58 11.64
N ALA A 65 -15.17 19.32 11.51
CA ALA A 65 -14.47 18.34 10.66
C ALA A 65 -14.77 18.49 9.16
N ARG A 66 -15.19 19.67 8.71
CA ARG A 66 -15.47 19.88 7.28
C ARG A 66 -14.19 19.78 6.47
N SER A 67 -14.13 18.79 5.62
CA SER A 67 -13.04 18.56 4.71
C SER A 67 -13.19 19.38 3.41
N ARG A 68 -12.06 19.64 2.73
CA ARG A 68 -12.10 20.18 1.37
C ARG A 68 -12.78 19.16 0.45
N MET A 69 -13.89 19.59 -0.16
CA MET A 69 -14.60 18.80 -1.17
C MET A 69 -13.86 18.85 -2.50
N LEU A 70 -13.77 17.71 -3.18
CA LEU A 70 -13.42 17.68 -4.61
C LEU A 70 -14.57 18.27 -5.43
N SER A 71 -14.24 18.88 -6.56
CA SER A 71 -15.24 19.21 -7.57
C SER A 71 -15.89 17.96 -8.15
N ALA A 72 -17.04 18.11 -8.79
CA ALA A 72 -17.71 17.00 -9.49
C ALA A 72 -16.80 16.38 -10.57
N ALA A 73 -16.06 17.21 -11.31
CA ALA A 73 -15.13 16.76 -12.36
C ALA A 73 -13.97 15.96 -11.79
N GLU A 74 -13.33 16.42 -10.72
CA GLU A 74 -12.24 15.70 -10.04
C GLU A 74 -12.72 14.37 -9.46
N THR A 75 -13.92 14.35 -8.89
CA THR A 75 -14.53 13.13 -8.35
C THR A 75 -14.81 12.10 -9.45
N GLU A 76 -15.37 12.55 -10.59
CA GLU A 76 -15.68 11.65 -11.71
C GLU A 76 -14.41 11.11 -12.36
N GLU A 77 -13.36 11.93 -12.47
CA GLU A 77 -12.07 11.46 -12.97
C GLU A 77 -11.46 10.40 -12.04
N ARG A 78 -11.54 10.59 -10.72
CA ARG A 78 -11.09 9.57 -9.74
C ARG A 78 -11.91 8.28 -9.85
N ARG A 79 -13.24 8.38 -10.02
CA ARG A 79 -14.11 7.21 -10.25
C ARG A 79 -13.72 6.45 -11.51
N ARG A 80 -13.48 7.16 -12.60
CA ARG A 80 -13.09 6.58 -13.89
C ARG A 80 -11.78 5.82 -13.83
N LEU A 81 -10.80 6.34 -13.08
CA LEU A 81 -9.47 5.75 -12.93
C LEU A 81 -9.41 4.67 -11.83
N SER A 82 -10.41 4.58 -10.96
CA SER A 82 -10.40 3.66 -9.83
C SER A 82 -10.83 2.24 -10.22
N PRO A 83 -10.05 1.20 -9.88
CA PRO A 83 -10.48 -0.19 -10.00
C PRO A 83 -11.72 -0.52 -9.17
N LEU A 84 -12.05 0.28 -8.14
CA LEU A 84 -13.26 0.09 -7.31
C LEU A 84 -14.54 0.19 -8.14
N ARG A 85 -14.52 0.90 -9.29
CA ARG A 85 -15.65 0.95 -10.23
C ARG A 85 -16.07 -0.44 -10.72
N GLU A 86 -15.10 -1.33 -10.93
CA GLU A 86 -15.34 -2.68 -11.43
C GLU A 86 -16.11 -3.55 -10.43
N VAL A 87 -15.90 -3.31 -9.13
CA VAL A 87 -16.54 -4.09 -8.05
C VAL A 87 -17.70 -3.39 -7.37
N LEU A 88 -18.00 -2.16 -7.78
CA LEU A 88 -19.14 -1.41 -7.25
C LEU A 88 -20.48 -2.19 -7.40
N PRO A 89 -20.77 -2.92 -8.49
CA PRO A 89 -21.96 -3.77 -8.57
C PRO A 89 -22.03 -4.82 -7.47
N VAL A 90 -20.91 -5.51 -7.18
CA VAL A 90 -20.83 -6.53 -6.12
C VAL A 90 -21.06 -5.91 -4.73
N LEU A 91 -20.48 -4.73 -4.48
CA LEU A 91 -20.69 -4.00 -3.22
C LEU A 91 -22.16 -3.59 -3.06
N ARG A 92 -22.80 -3.09 -4.12
CA ARG A 92 -24.21 -2.74 -4.13
C ARG A 92 -25.10 -3.95 -3.87
N GLU A 93 -24.91 -5.02 -4.61
CA GLU A 93 -25.68 -6.25 -4.47
C GLU A 93 -25.56 -6.85 -3.07
N GLY A 94 -24.34 -6.85 -2.50
CA GLY A 94 -24.09 -7.42 -1.18
C GLY A 94 -24.52 -6.55 0.00
N LEU A 95 -24.65 -5.23 -0.18
CA LEU A 95 -24.93 -4.31 0.94
C LEU A 95 -26.27 -3.59 0.83
N LEU A 96 -26.66 -3.02 -0.32
CA LEU A 96 -27.84 -2.15 -0.41
C LEU A 96 -29.16 -2.80 -0.01
N PRO A 97 -29.46 -4.08 -0.32
CA PRO A 97 -30.73 -4.68 0.04
C PRO A 97 -31.03 -4.66 1.54
N ALA A 98 -29.97 -4.78 2.38
CA ALA A 98 -30.13 -4.73 3.83
C ALA A 98 -30.08 -3.32 4.41
N LEU A 99 -29.47 -2.36 3.72
CA LEU A 99 -29.27 -0.99 4.23
C LEU A 99 -30.53 -0.16 4.24
N ASP A 100 -31.45 -0.38 3.30
CA ASP A 100 -32.68 0.42 3.19
C ASP A 100 -33.58 0.21 4.39
N GLY A 101 -33.81 -1.04 4.79
CA GLY A 101 -34.58 -1.38 5.99
C GLY A 101 -33.86 -1.09 7.31
N ALA A 102 -32.53 -1.01 7.30
CA ALA A 102 -31.70 -0.87 8.50
C ALA A 102 -31.29 0.57 8.82
N LEU A 103 -31.76 1.58 8.08
CA LEU A 103 -31.40 2.98 8.25
C LEU A 103 -29.88 3.22 8.16
N HIS A 104 -29.21 2.61 7.19
CA HIS A 104 -27.79 2.77 6.96
C HIS A 104 -27.48 3.34 5.58
N ILE A 105 -26.23 3.74 5.39
CA ILE A 105 -25.66 4.11 4.10
C ILE A 105 -24.39 3.31 3.84
N MET A 106 -24.15 2.95 2.59
CA MET A 106 -22.87 2.46 2.07
C MET A 106 -22.06 3.65 1.57
N VAL A 107 -20.78 3.64 1.89
CA VAL A 107 -19.80 4.60 1.40
C VAL A 107 -18.61 3.83 0.83
N VAL A 108 -18.09 4.28 -0.30
CA VAL A 108 -16.86 3.73 -0.90
C VAL A 108 -15.88 4.88 -1.08
N ALA A 109 -14.72 4.76 -0.45
CA ALA A 109 -13.62 5.71 -0.50
C ALA A 109 -12.42 5.12 -1.22
N ASP A 110 -11.61 5.96 -1.88
CA ASP A 110 -10.31 5.55 -2.44
C ASP A 110 -9.22 5.41 -1.36
N ALA A 111 -8.02 5.04 -1.77
CA ALA A 111 -6.88 4.85 -0.88
C ALA A 111 -6.38 6.14 -0.21
N ASP A 112 -6.76 7.31 -0.73
CA ASP A 112 -6.49 8.62 -0.14
C ASP A 112 -7.59 9.06 0.85
N GLY A 113 -8.65 8.26 1.05
CA GLY A 113 -9.78 8.57 1.91
C GLY A 113 -10.82 9.50 1.27
N ARG A 114 -10.78 9.71 -0.05
CA ARG A 114 -11.77 10.49 -0.79
C ARG A 114 -13.02 9.66 -1.03
N LEU A 115 -14.19 10.16 -0.62
CA LEU A 115 -15.45 9.48 -0.84
C LEU A 115 -15.83 9.53 -2.31
N LEU A 116 -15.91 8.38 -2.96
CA LEU A 116 -16.24 8.28 -4.37
C LEU A 116 -17.71 7.93 -4.61
N TRP A 117 -18.29 7.03 -3.81
CA TRP A 117 -19.70 6.63 -3.92
C TRP A 117 -20.34 6.59 -2.55
N ARG A 118 -21.63 6.95 -2.52
CA ARG A 118 -22.45 6.95 -1.31
C ARG A 118 -23.91 6.64 -1.67
N GLU A 119 -24.46 5.58 -1.10
CA GLU A 119 -25.81 5.10 -1.40
C GLU A 119 -26.48 4.53 -0.14
N GLY A 120 -27.80 4.50 -0.08
CA GLY A 120 -28.59 3.93 1.01
C GLY A 120 -29.77 4.81 1.42
N HIS A 121 -30.22 4.68 2.67
CA HIS A 121 -31.45 5.27 3.15
C HIS A 121 -31.45 6.82 3.10
N ALA A 122 -32.44 7.41 2.45
CA ALA A 122 -32.48 8.85 2.13
C ALA A 122 -32.41 9.76 3.37
N SER A 123 -33.03 9.37 4.51
CA SER A 123 -32.95 10.16 5.74
C SER A 123 -31.56 10.18 6.34
N ILE A 124 -30.81 9.10 6.20
CA ILE A 124 -29.44 8.98 6.69
C ILE A 124 -28.47 9.72 5.78
N LEU A 125 -28.67 9.68 4.45
CA LEU A 125 -27.94 10.51 3.51
C LEU A 125 -28.03 12.00 3.88
N ARG A 126 -29.24 12.51 4.18
CA ARG A 126 -29.42 13.89 4.63
C ARG A 126 -28.75 14.20 5.98
N LYS A 127 -28.69 13.23 6.91
CA LYS A 127 -27.93 13.39 8.17
C LYS A 127 -26.45 13.45 7.90
N ALA A 128 -25.94 12.60 7.02
CA ALA A 128 -24.54 12.56 6.60
C ALA A 128 -24.10 13.87 5.91
N ASP A 129 -24.98 14.48 5.10
CA ASP A 129 -24.71 15.78 4.46
C ASP A 129 -24.41 16.89 5.49
N ARG A 130 -25.10 16.89 6.63
CA ARG A 130 -24.86 17.87 7.71
C ARG A 130 -23.48 17.73 8.35
N LEU A 131 -22.89 16.54 8.32
CA LEU A 131 -21.55 16.27 8.81
C LEU A 131 -20.45 16.52 7.75
N GLY A 132 -20.84 16.88 6.52
CA GLY A 132 -19.90 16.91 5.40
C GLY A 132 -19.47 15.52 4.90
N PHE A 133 -20.22 14.47 5.28
CA PHE A 133 -19.97 13.10 4.83
C PHE A 133 -20.56 12.87 3.43
N GLY A 134 -20.08 13.69 2.47
CA GLY A 134 -20.54 13.77 1.09
C GLY A 134 -19.54 13.22 0.09
N VAL A 135 -20.02 12.94 -1.12
CA VAL A 135 -19.16 12.53 -2.23
C VAL A 135 -18.13 13.62 -2.52
N GLY A 136 -16.86 13.26 -2.70
CA GLY A 136 -15.72 14.17 -2.87
C GLY A 136 -15.06 14.62 -1.56
N ALA A 137 -15.69 14.37 -0.40
CA ALA A 137 -15.11 14.72 0.90
C ALA A 137 -13.87 13.87 1.23
N ASP A 138 -12.96 14.45 2.02
CA ASP A 138 -11.80 13.77 2.56
C ASP A 138 -12.12 13.21 3.94
N TRP A 139 -12.17 11.90 4.05
CA TRP A 139 -12.44 11.19 5.31
C TRP A 139 -11.23 10.45 5.83
N ASN A 140 -10.05 10.94 5.49
CA ASN A 140 -8.82 10.49 6.09
C ASN A 140 -8.82 10.79 7.60
N GLU A 141 -8.28 9.88 8.39
CA GLU A 141 -8.18 10.00 9.85
C GLU A 141 -7.51 11.30 10.30
N ALA A 142 -6.47 11.75 9.60
CA ALA A 142 -5.76 13.00 9.89
C ALA A 142 -6.62 14.26 9.66
N VAL A 143 -7.70 14.15 8.88
CA VAL A 143 -8.60 15.26 8.55
C VAL A 143 -9.82 15.30 9.46
N VAL A 144 -10.51 14.18 9.63
CA VAL A 144 -11.79 14.11 10.35
C VAL A 144 -11.73 13.31 11.65
N GLY A 145 -10.54 12.90 12.09
CA GLY A 145 -10.35 12.09 13.28
C GLY A 145 -10.70 10.61 13.08
N THR A 146 -10.71 9.83 14.16
CA THR A 146 -11.07 8.41 14.16
C THR A 146 -12.46 8.21 13.57
N ASN A 147 -12.57 7.38 12.52
CA ASN A 147 -13.80 7.08 11.79
C ASN A 147 -13.68 5.74 11.05
N GLY A 148 -14.80 5.19 10.54
CA GLY A 148 -14.80 3.89 9.85
C GLY A 148 -13.93 3.83 8.60
N VAL A 149 -13.87 4.91 7.82
CA VAL A 149 -13.09 4.98 6.57
C VAL A 149 -11.60 5.18 6.86
N GLY A 150 -11.24 6.31 7.47
CA GLY A 150 -9.84 6.71 7.64
C GLY A 150 -9.07 5.78 8.56
N THR A 151 -9.70 5.30 9.65
CA THR A 151 -9.05 4.37 10.58
C THR A 151 -8.84 3.00 9.94
N ALA A 152 -9.78 2.50 9.12
CA ALA A 152 -9.60 1.25 8.37
C ALA A 152 -8.47 1.36 7.32
N LEU A 153 -8.31 2.51 6.65
CA LEU A 153 -7.21 2.78 5.73
C LEU A 153 -5.85 2.69 6.43
N VAL A 154 -5.71 3.37 7.57
CA VAL A 154 -4.45 3.40 8.34
C VAL A 154 -4.15 2.05 8.97
N ALA A 155 -5.13 1.43 9.61
CA ALA A 155 -4.99 0.12 10.25
C ALA A 155 -4.82 -1.03 9.24
N ARG A 156 -5.20 -0.82 7.97
CA ARG A 156 -5.19 -1.81 6.90
C ARG A 156 -5.95 -3.09 7.25
N ARG A 157 -6.96 -2.99 8.08
CA ARG A 157 -7.85 -4.08 8.53
C ARG A 157 -9.25 -3.55 8.77
N PRO A 158 -10.28 -4.41 8.80
CA PRO A 158 -11.63 -3.99 9.14
C PRO A 158 -11.68 -3.35 10.53
N VAL A 159 -12.40 -2.24 10.64
CA VAL A 159 -12.57 -1.49 11.89
C VAL A 159 -14.03 -1.09 12.05
N GLN A 160 -14.58 -1.27 13.24
CA GLN A 160 -15.87 -0.73 13.65
C GLN A 160 -15.64 0.40 14.65
N VAL A 161 -16.40 1.48 14.53
CA VAL A 161 -16.27 2.67 15.38
C VAL A 161 -17.64 3.05 15.91
N PHE A 162 -17.78 3.18 17.23
CA PHE A 162 -19.05 3.41 17.90
C PHE A 162 -19.03 4.72 18.67
N SER A 163 -20.06 5.54 18.51
CA SER A 163 -20.29 6.71 19.36
C SER A 163 -18.99 7.49 19.65
N ALA A 164 -18.65 7.66 20.91
CA ALA A 164 -17.47 8.41 21.35
C ALA A 164 -16.12 7.71 21.12
N GLU A 165 -16.09 6.57 20.42
CA GLU A 165 -14.85 6.08 19.80
C GLU A 165 -14.43 6.96 18.62
N HIS A 166 -15.38 7.63 17.96
CA HIS A 166 -15.07 8.70 17.04
C HIS A 166 -14.32 9.81 17.77
N PHE A 167 -13.21 10.27 17.18
CA PHE A 167 -12.39 11.31 17.83
C PHE A 167 -13.12 12.64 17.91
N VAL A 168 -13.87 13.01 16.87
CA VAL A 168 -14.60 14.27 16.78
C VAL A 168 -16.01 14.13 17.36
N SER A 169 -16.38 15.06 18.24
CA SER A 169 -17.64 15.01 19.02
C SER A 169 -18.90 14.99 18.16
N SER A 170 -18.92 15.67 17.01
CA SER A 170 -20.05 15.70 16.08
C SER A 170 -20.41 14.33 15.47
N HIS A 171 -19.50 13.33 15.55
CA HIS A 171 -19.72 11.99 15.03
C HIS A 171 -20.23 10.99 16.08
N HIS A 172 -20.44 11.43 17.36
CA HIS A 172 -20.80 10.51 18.44
C HIS A 172 -22.19 9.83 18.30
N ASP A 173 -23.06 10.37 17.46
CA ASP A 173 -24.37 9.77 17.19
C ASP A 173 -24.33 8.73 16.06
N TRP A 174 -23.13 8.36 15.61
CA TRP A 174 -22.92 7.43 14.51
C TRP A 174 -22.25 6.13 14.95
N THR A 175 -22.53 5.08 14.18
CA THR A 175 -21.77 3.83 14.14
C THR A 175 -21.30 3.60 12.70
N CYS A 176 -20.07 3.16 12.56
CA CYS A 176 -19.39 2.95 11.27
C CYS A 176 -18.69 1.58 11.27
N ALA A 177 -18.73 0.88 10.15
CA ALA A 177 -18.03 -0.37 9.95
C ALA A 177 -17.30 -0.32 8.60
N GLY A 178 -16.00 -0.06 8.63
CA GLY A 178 -15.15 0.07 7.45
C GLY A 178 -14.31 -1.18 7.21
N ALA A 179 -14.27 -1.66 5.97
CA ALA A 179 -13.41 -2.76 5.52
C ALA A 179 -12.54 -2.33 4.33
N PRO A 180 -11.21 -2.48 4.41
CA PRO A 180 -10.32 -2.15 3.32
C PRO A 180 -10.52 -3.10 2.14
N LEU A 181 -10.36 -2.57 0.93
CA LEU A 181 -10.39 -3.28 -0.34
C LEU A 181 -8.98 -3.28 -0.94
N ARG A 182 -8.45 -4.45 -1.26
CA ARG A 182 -7.11 -4.64 -1.81
C ARG A 182 -7.16 -5.15 -3.23
N ASP A 183 -6.17 -4.74 -4.00
CA ASP A 183 -5.93 -5.34 -5.30
C ASP A 183 -5.35 -6.75 -5.12
N PRO A 184 -6.04 -7.81 -5.58
CA PRO A 184 -5.54 -9.18 -5.41
C PRO A 184 -4.28 -9.47 -6.23
N ARG A 185 -3.91 -8.59 -7.16
CA ARG A 185 -2.74 -8.74 -8.04
C ARG A 185 -1.44 -8.38 -7.34
N ASP A 186 -1.44 -7.35 -6.50
CA ASP A 186 -0.22 -6.82 -5.88
C ASP A 186 -0.36 -6.50 -4.38
N GLY A 187 -1.55 -6.70 -3.80
CA GLY A 187 -1.86 -6.41 -2.40
C GLY A 187 -2.01 -4.91 -2.09
N ARG A 188 -1.99 -4.05 -3.11
CA ARG A 188 -2.16 -2.61 -2.95
C ARG A 188 -3.54 -2.29 -2.39
N LEU A 189 -3.60 -1.35 -1.46
CA LEU A 189 -4.85 -0.82 -0.94
C LEU A 189 -5.54 0.01 -2.03
N LEU A 190 -6.76 -0.34 -2.39
CA LEU A 190 -7.59 0.37 -3.37
C LEU A 190 -8.48 1.40 -2.71
N GLY A 191 -8.90 1.14 -1.48
CA GLY A 191 -9.79 1.99 -0.72
C GLY A 191 -10.48 1.25 0.41
N VAL A 192 -11.64 1.75 0.82
CA VAL A 192 -12.46 1.20 1.89
C VAL A 192 -13.92 1.20 1.45
N VAL A 193 -14.65 0.13 1.75
CA VAL A 193 -16.12 0.16 1.83
C VAL A 193 -16.51 0.30 3.29
N ASP A 194 -17.44 1.20 3.57
CA ASP A 194 -17.94 1.50 4.91
C ASP A 194 -19.48 1.46 4.93
N VAL A 195 -20.03 0.91 6.00
CA VAL A 195 -21.47 0.99 6.33
C VAL A 195 -21.63 1.83 7.58
N SER A 196 -22.36 2.93 7.44
CA SER A 196 -22.59 3.90 8.50
C SER A 196 -24.06 4.15 8.76
N GLY A 197 -24.42 4.37 10.02
CA GLY A 197 -25.77 4.65 10.44
C GLY A 197 -25.84 5.29 11.81
N PRO A 198 -27.07 5.61 12.30
CA PRO A 198 -27.28 6.09 13.66
C PRO A 198 -26.78 5.06 14.69
N LEU A 199 -26.27 5.55 15.82
CA LEU A 199 -25.79 4.70 16.92
C LEU A 199 -26.81 3.61 17.34
N ALA A 200 -28.11 3.94 17.36
CA ALA A 200 -29.19 3.02 17.73
C ALA A 200 -29.34 1.81 16.78
N THR A 201 -28.72 1.84 15.60
CA THR A 201 -28.73 0.76 14.61
C THR A 201 -27.47 -0.12 14.66
N MET A 202 -26.64 0.10 15.68
CA MET A 202 -25.43 -0.68 15.89
C MET A 202 -25.74 -2.18 16.01
N HIS A 203 -24.99 -2.97 15.26
CA HIS A 203 -25.03 -4.42 15.36
C HIS A 203 -23.60 -5.02 15.25
N PRO A 204 -23.21 -5.99 16.10
CA PRO A 204 -21.86 -6.54 16.10
C PRO A 204 -21.53 -7.31 14.82
N ALA A 205 -22.51 -7.88 14.14
CA ALA A 205 -22.33 -8.58 12.88
C ALA A 205 -22.06 -7.65 11.69
N THR A 206 -22.30 -6.34 11.80
CA THR A 206 -22.13 -5.41 10.68
C THR A 206 -20.70 -5.43 10.12
N LEU A 207 -19.68 -5.45 10.99
CA LEU A 207 -18.29 -5.50 10.56
C LEU A 207 -17.97 -6.82 9.83
N ALA A 208 -18.48 -7.95 10.33
CA ALA A 208 -18.27 -9.25 9.69
C ALA A 208 -18.94 -9.31 8.32
N TRP A 209 -20.15 -8.76 8.21
CA TRP A 209 -20.88 -8.67 6.95
C TRP A 209 -20.16 -7.77 5.94
N VAL A 210 -19.82 -6.53 6.28
CA VAL A 210 -19.07 -5.61 5.41
C VAL A 210 -17.73 -6.22 4.98
N SER A 211 -17.02 -6.87 5.90
CA SER A 211 -15.76 -7.56 5.60
C SER A 211 -15.94 -8.74 4.64
N SER A 212 -17.07 -9.43 4.72
CA SER A 212 -17.37 -10.55 3.81
C SER A 212 -17.67 -10.06 2.40
N VAL A 213 -18.43 -8.97 2.27
CA VAL A 213 -18.72 -8.35 0.98
C VAL A 213 -17.45 -7.73 0.38
N ALA A 214 -16.59 -7.09 1.19
CA ALA A 214 -15.30 -6.60 0.74
C ALA A 214 -14.42 -7.72 0.15
N ARG A 215 -14.33 -8.87 0.83
CA ARG A 215 -13.61 -10.05 0.31
C ARG A 215 -14.23 -10.61 -0.96
N LEU A 216 -15.56 -10.57 -1.09
CA LEU A 216 -16.25 -10.97 -2.32
C LEU A 216 -15.87 -10.05 -3.48
N ALA A 217 -15.83 -8.74 -3.24
CA ALA A 217 -15.38 -7.75 -4.22
C ALA A 217 -13.90 -7.97 -4.65
N GLU A 218 -13.01 -8.27 -3.70
CA GLU A 218 -11.61 -8.63 -4.02
C GLU A 218 -11.51 -9.91 -4.88
N ARG A 219 -12.36 -10.91 -4.59
CA ARG A 219 -12.43 -12.14 -5.40
C ARG A 219 -12.92 -11.85 -6.81
N GLU A 220 -13.89 -10.96 -6.97
CA GLU A 220 -14.37 -10.53 -8.29
C GLU A 220 -13.26 -9.86 -9.11
N LEU A 221 -12.46 -8.97 -8.50
CA LEU A 221 -11.28 -8.41 -9.17
C LEU A 221 -10.30 -9.50 -9.64
N ARG A 222 -10.11 -10.52 -8.82
CA ARG A 222 -9.24 -11.65 -9.19
C ARG A 222 -9.79 -12.45 -10.37
N VAL A 223 -11.09 -12.74 -10.37
CA VAL A 223 -11.75 -13.47 -11.47
C VAL A 223 -11.61 -12.67 -12.77
N ARG A 224 -11.94 -11.37 -12.75
CA ARG A 224 -11.82 -10.51 -13.94
C ARG A 224 -10.39 -10.42 -14.46
N HIS A 225 -9.41 -10.38 -13.56
CA HIS A 225 -8.01 -10.41 -13.95
C HIS A 225 -7.64 -11.72 -14.66
N LEU A 226 -8.03 -12.87 -14.10
CA LEU A 226 -7.78 -14.18 -14.72
C LEU A 226 -8.45 -14.31 -16.08
N GLU A 227 -9.70 -13.85 -16.21
CA GLU A 227 -10.41 -13.79 -17.50
C GLU A 227 -9.69 -12.91 -18.52
N SER A 228 -9.15 -11.78 -18.07
CA SER A 228 -8.36 -10.89 -18.94
C SER A 228 -7.07 -11.56 -19.41
N LEU A 229 -6.37 -12.29 -18.53
CA LEU A 229 -5.20 -13.07 -18.92
C LEU A 229 -5.55 -14.21 -19.88
N GLU A 230 -6.69 -14.90 -19.70
CA GLU A 230 -7.14 -15.93 -20.62
C GLU A 230 -7.47 -15.36 -22.00
N ARG A 231 -8.13 -14.19 -22.08
CA ARG A 231 -8.36 -13.51 -23.37
C ARG A 231 -7.05 -13.14 -24.06
N LEU A 232 -6.09 -12.61 -23.31
CA LEU A 232 -4.75 -12.30 -23.83
C LEU A 232 -4.03 -13.57 -24.28
N ARG A 233 -4.14 -14.66 -23.54
CA ARG A 233 -3.58 -15.98 -23.90
C ARG A 233 -4.14 -16.49 -25.22
N ALA A 234 -5.45 -16.42 -25.40
CA ALA A 234 -6.11 -16.85 -26.63
C ALA A 234 -5.61 -16.10 -27.88
N VAL A 235 -5.29 -14.80 -27.73
CA VAL A 235 -4.69 -14.00 -28.81
C VAL A 235 -3.21 -14.34 -29.02
N ALA A 236 -2.46 -14.51 -27.93
CA ALA A 236 -1.01 -14.62 -27.97
C ALA A 236 -0.53 -16.03 -28.35
N ALA A 237 -1.22 -17.10 -27.95
CA ALA A 237 -0.75 -18.48 -28.11
C ALA A 237 -0.50 -18.86 -29.58
N PRO A 238 -1.38 -18.53 -30.57
CA PRO A 238 -1.10 -18.81 -31.97
C PRO A 238 0.10 -18.04 -32.52
N LEU A 239 0.37 -16.84 -32.00
CA LEU A 239 1.51 -16.04 -32.40
C LEU A 239 2.79 -16.64 -31.86
N LEU A 240 2.81 -16.97 -30.55
CA LEU A 240 3.95 -17.56 -29.86
C LEU A 240 4.35 -18.91 -30.46
N ALA A 241 3.39 -19.72 -30.89
CA ALA A 241 3.64 -21.02 -31.50
C ALA A 241 4.40 -20.92 -32.84
N ARG A 242 4.39 -19.77 -33.51
CA ARG A 242 5.06 -19.53 -34.79
C ARG A 242 6.38 -18.77 -34.63
N LEU A 243 6.66 -18.25 -33.43
CA LEU A 243 7.87 -17.49 -33.18
C LEU A 243 9.04 -18.44 -32.87
N PRO A 244 10.18 -18.29 -33.54
CA PRO A 244 11.41 -18.90 -33.10
C PRO A 244 11.94 -18.20 -31.85
N GLY A 245 12.61 -18.95 -30.97
CA GLY A 245 13.32 -18.39 -29.82
C GLY A 245 12.42 -18.14 -28.60
N ARG A 246 12.81 -17.16 -27.81
CA ARG A 246 12.22 -16.88 -26.49
C ARG A 246 11.24 -15.72 -26.59
N ALA A 247 10.00 -15.95 -26.25
CA ALA A 247 8.98 -14.90 -26.25
C ALA A 247 7.90 -15.15 -25.20
N LEU A 248 7.18 -14.09 -24.81
CA LEU A 248 6.08 -14.17 -23.86
C LEU A 248 5.03 -13.08 -24.12
N ALA A 249 3.81 -13.34 -23.69
CA ALA A 249 2.76 -12.35 -23.65
C ALA A 249 2.44 -12.00 -22.18
N VAL A 250 2.37 -10.71 -21.89
CA VAL A 250 2.06 -10.18 -20.56
C VAL A 250 0.99 -9.11 -20.63
N ASP A 251 0.23 -8.95 -19.56
CA ASP A 251 -0.70 -7.82 -19.42
C ASP A 251 0.02 -6.48 -19.16
N GLY A 252 -0.73 -5.38 -19.02
CA GLY A 252 -0.16 -4.05 -18.73
C GLY A 252 0.57 -3.93 -17.39
N LEU A 253 0.41 -4.90 -16.50
CA LEU A 253 1.08 -4.98 -15.19
C LEU A 253 2.21 -6.02 -15.16
N GLY A 254 2.48 -6.68 -16.28
CA GLY A 254 3.53 -7.68 -16.44
C GLY A 254 3.14 -9.11 -16.03
N TRP A 255 1.86 -9.38 -15.77
CA TRP A 255 1.40 -10.74 -15.51
C TRP A 255 1.43 -11.59 -16.78
N THR A 256 1.97 -12.78 -16.67
CA THR A 256 2.22 -13.68 -17.81
C THR A 256 0.94 -14.37 -18.24
N ALA A 257 0.52 -14.14 -19.48
CA ALA A 257 -0.57 -14.86 -20.11
C ALA A 257 -0.09 -16.13 -20.83
N ALA A 258 1.03 -16.06 -21.56
CA ALA A 258 1.60 -17.20 -22.30
C ALA A 258 3.11 -17.00 -22.49
N VAL A 259 3.85 -18.10 -22.70
CA VAL A 259 5.29 -18.10 -22.83
C VAL A 259 5.75 -19.20 -23.79
N THR A 260 6.84 -18.94 -24.54
CA THR A 260 7.53 -19.92 -25.36
C THR A 260 9.05 -19.79 -25.17
N GLY A 261 9.79 -20.90 -25.11
CA GLY A 261 11.24 -20.93 -24.96
C GLY A 261 11.79 -20.38 -23.62
N LEU A 262 10.93 -20.18 -22.63
CA LEU A 262 11.28 -19.63 -21.30
C LEU A 262 10.66 -20.50 -20.20
N ALA A 263 11.29 -20.52 -19.02
CA ALA A 263 10.65 -21.06 -17.83
C ALA A 263 9.46 -20.14 -17.45
N PRO A 264 8.28 -20.72 -17.11
CA PRO A 264 7.13 -19.92 -16.73
C PRO A 264 7.39 -19.16 -15.42
N GLN A 265 7.11 -17.86 -15.45
CA GLN A 265 7.12 -16.97 -14.30
C GLN A 265 5.79 -16.23 -14.25
N GLU A 266 5.23 -16.05 -13.06
CA GLU A 266 3.90 -15.43 -12.91
C GLU A 266 3.87 -13.99 -13.38
N ARG A 267 4.93 -13.22 -13.07
CA ARG A 267 4.96 -11.78 -13.35
C ARG A 267 6.38 -11.28 -13.65
N TYR A 268 6.49 -10.43 -14.65
CA TYR A 268 7.70 -9.68 -14.96
C TYR A 268 7.49 -8.20 -14.62
N PRO A 269 8.42 -7.54 -13.89
CA PRO A 269 8.31 -6.12 -13.60
C PRO A 269 8.53 -5.32 -14.89
N LEU A 270 7.51 -4.57 -15.30
CA LEU A 270 7.59 -3.70 -16.48
C LEU A 270 8.04 -2.28 -16.07
N PRO A 271 8.79 -1.56 -16.93
CA PRO A 271 9.10 -0.15 -16.74
C PRO A 271 7.85 0.72 -16.60
N LYS A 272 7.94 1.85 -15.87
CA LYS A 272 6.80 2.79 -15.72
C LYS A 272 6.30 3.36 -17.06
N ARG A 273 7.22 3.56 -18.02
CA ARG A 273 6.90 3.93 -19.40
C ARG A 273 7.19 2.73 -20.28
N PHE A 274 6.19 1.90 -20.47
CA PHE A 274 6.29 0.70 -21.29
C PHE A 274 5.37 0.82 -22.50
N GLY A 275 5.92 0.52 -23.69
CA GLY A 275 5.19 0.68 -24.94
C GLY A 275 5.85 -0.07 -26.09
N PRO A 276 5.28 -0.01 -27.31
CA PRO A 276 5.86 -0.69 -28.48
C PRO A 276 7.27 -0.21 -28.80
N GLY A 277 8.11 -1.10 -29.31
CA GLY A 277 9.49 -0.82 -29.69
C GLY A 277 10.49 -1.75 -29.01
N ARG A 278 11.52 -1.21 -28.38
CA ARG A 278 12.52 -1.97 -27.63
C ARG A 278 12.49 -1.54 -26.16
N ALA A 279 12.62 -2.51 -25.27
CA ALA A 279 12.71 -2.28 -23.84
C ALA A 279 13.65 -3.29 -23.19
N TRP A 280 14.37 -2.86 -22.15
CA TRP A 280 15.06 -3.77 -21.27
C TRP A 280 14.12 -4.19 -20.12
N VAL A 281 13.96 -5.50 -19.96
CA VAL A 281 13.09 -6.07 -18.90
C VAL A 281 13.93 -6.91 -17.97
N PRO A 282 13.88 -6.71 -16.64
CA PRO A 282 14.60 -7.52 -15.68
C PRO A 282 14.39 -9.02 -15.94
N GLN A 283 15.47 -9.81 -15.86
CA GLN A 283 15.50 -11.27 -16.09
C GLN A 283 15.32 -11.71 -17.56
N LEU A 284 14.88 -10.85 -18.44
CA LEU A 284 14.74 -11.13 -19.88
C LEU A 284 15.84 -10.46 -20.70
N GLY A 285 16.37 -9.33 -20.22
CA GLY A 285 17.29 -8.50 -20.99
C GLY A 285 16.56 -7.63 -22.03
N ASP A 286 17.20 -7.43 -23.18
CA ASP A 286 16.64 -6.65 -24.27
C ASP A 286 15.48 -7.39 -24.94
N CYS A 287 14.35 -6.72 -25.08
CA CYS A 287 13.15 -7.25 -25.68
C CYS A 287 12.60 -6.32 -26.78
N GLY A 288 12.18 -6.90 -27.90
CA GLY A 288 11.24 -6.25 -28.80
C GLY A 288 9.85 -6.33 -28.22
N VAL A 289 9.12 -5.20 -28.19
CA VAL A 289 7.79 -5.08 -27.61
C VAL A 289 6.77 -4.74 -28.69
N GLU A 290 5.72 -5.53 -28.76
CA GLU A 290 4.60 -5.34 -29.68
C GLU A 290 3.29 -5.24 -28.88
N ALA A 291 2.37 -4.34 -29.29
CA ALA A 291 1.07 -4.25 -28.64
C ALA A 291 0.18 -5.44 -29.03
N LEU A 292 -0.51 -6.01 -28.06
CA LEU A 292 -1.59 -6.98 -28.22
C LEU A 292 -2.88 -6.45 -27.58
N PRO A 293 -4.05 -6.89 -28.04
CA PRO A 293 -5.30 -6.65 -27.32
C PRO A 293 -5.21 -7.15 -25.86
N GLY A 294 -5.20 -6.21 -24.91
CA GLY A 294 -5.10 -6.51 -23.47
C GLY A 294 -3.69 -6.65 -22.91
N GLY A 295 -2.63 -6.40 -23.69
CA GLY A 295 -1.26 -6.53 -23.19
C GLY A 295 -0.17 -6.34 -24.24
N TRP A 296 0.92 -7.04 -24.04
CA TRP A 296 2.15 -6.91 -24.81
C TRP A 296 2.72 -8.27 -25.21
N LEU A 297 3.25 -8.39 -26.41
CA LEU A 297 4.12 -9.47 -26.83
C LEU A 297 5.58 -9.00 -26.70
N LEU A 298 6.36 -9.72 -25.90
CA LEU A 298 7.79 -9.49 -25.71
C LEU A 298 8.55 -10.60 -26.43
N ARG A 299 9.41 -10.21 -27.39
CA ARG A 299 10.40 -11.10 -28.02
C ARG A 299 11.75 -10.83 -27.38
N VAL A 300 12.25 -11.80 -26.65
CA VAL A 300 13.57 -11.68 -26.03
C VAL A 300 14.63 -11.76 -27.12
N ALA A 301 15.48 -10.74 -27.19
CA ALA A 301 16.56 -10.74 -28.16
C ALA A 301 17.47 -11.95 -27.95
N GLU A 302 17.83 -12.63 -29.01
CA GLU A 302 18.85 -13.68 -29.01
C GLU A 302 20.24 -13.05 -28.87
N SER A 303 20.41 -12.07 -28.00
CA SER A 303 21.74 -11.58 -27.68
C SER A 303 22.50 -12.70 -27.01
N ARG A 304 23.68 -12.95 -27.53
CA ARG A 304 24.71 -13.68 -26.80
C ARG A 304 24.62 -13.31 -25.37
N THR A 305 24.39 -14.32 -24.53
CA THR A 305 24.50 -14.30 -23.08
C THR A 305 25.34 -13.11 -22.64
N ASP A 306 24.74 -12.25 -21.77
CA ASP A 306 25.46 -11.18 -21.09
C ASP A 306 25.92 -9.98 -21.96
N ALA A 307 24.97 -9.28 -22.64
CA ALA A 307 25.19 -7.85 -22.75
C ALA A 307 24.84 -7.27 -21.36
N PRO A 308 25.84 -6.87 -20.58
CA PRO A 308 25.63 -6.39 -19.22
C PRO A 308 24.74 -5.16 -19.25
N ALA A 309 23.98 -4.95 -18.20
CA ALA A 309 23.42 -3.64 -17.92
C ALA A 309 24.62 -2.68 -17.91
N GLY A 310 24.79 -1.85 -18.94
CA GLY A 310 26.02 -1.05 -19.08
C GLY A 310 26.16 -0.02 -17.97
N ARG A 311 25.07 0.45 -17.38
CA ARG A 311 25.08 1.49 -16.34
C ARG A 311 23.90 1.38 -15.39
N VAL A 312 24.15 1.58 -14.10
CA VAL A 312 23.15 1.68 -13.06
C VAL A 312 23.26 3.05 -12.39
N VAL A 313 22.16 3.77 -12.33
CA VAL A 313 22.07 5.05 -11.64
C VAL A 313 21.20 4.88 -10.38
N LEU A 314 21.78 5.17 -9.23
CA LEU A 314 21.09 5.22 -7.94
C LEU A 314 20.82 6.69 -7.62
N ASP A 315 19.58 7.12 -7.70
CA ASP A 315 19.19 8.51 -7.43
C ASP A 315 18.66 8.66 -6.00
N PHE A 316 19.46 9.30 -5.14
CA PHE A 316 19.13 9.67 -3.77
C PHE A 316 18.95 11.18 -3.60
N SER A 317 18.89 11.96 -4.69
CA SER A 317 18.84 13.42 -4.65
C SER A 317 17.58 13.98 -3.96
N ARG A 318 16.50 13.21 -3.91
CA ARG A 318 15.23 13.61 -3.30
C ARG A 318 15.01 12.94 -1.95
N PRO A 319 14.67 13.69 -0.88
CA PRO A 319 14.62 13.16 0.50
C PRO A 319 13.61 12.03 0.75
N ARG A 320 12.62 11.83 -0.13
CA ARG A 320 11.54 10.85 0.04
C ARG A 320 11.22 10.02 -1.19
N SER A 321 12.01 10.14 -2.25
CA SER A 321 11.80 9.40 -3.49
C SER A 321 13.18 8.98 -4.04
N TRP A 322 13.53 7.74 -3.80
CA TRP A 322 14.78 7.15 -4.25
C TRP A 322 14.50 6.18 -5.38
N ALA A 323 15.37 6.17 -6.38
CA ALA A 323 15.18 5.34 -7.55
C ALA A 323 16.46 4.63 -7.97
N VAL A 324 16.31 3.44 -8.52
CA VAL A 324 17.35 2.78 -9.31
C VAL A 324 16.94 2.80 -10.78
N THR A 325 17.85 3.21 -11.65
CA THR A 325 17.67 3.14 -13.10
C THR A 325 18.78 2.29 -13.71
N VAL A 326 18.39 1.26 -14.44
CA VAL A 326 19.29 0.37 -15.17
C VAL A 326 19.22 0.73 -16.65
N TYR A 327 20.36 1.01 -17.26
CA TYR A 327 20.50 1.31 -18.69
C TYR A 327 21.08 0.09 -19.39
N GLY A 328 20.33 -0.48 -20.30
CA GLY A 328 20.75 -1.53 -21.24
C GLY A 328 20.95 -0.97 -22.66
N ALA A 329 21.45 -1.78 -23.57
CA ALA A 329 21.69 -1.40 -24.97
C ALA A 329 20.40 -0.95 -25.69
N ALA A 330 19.24 -1.43 -25.27
CA ALA A 330 17.94 -1.16 -25.91
C ALA A 330 17.03 -0.21 -25.12
N GLY A 331 17.49 0.38 -24.03
CA GLY A 331 16.69 1.32 -23.24
C GLY A 331 17.00 1.28 -21.75
N SER A 332 16.16 1.93 -20.94
CA SER A 332 16.33 2.00 -19.50
C SER A 332 15.10 1.51 -18.77
N TRP A 333 15.33 0.94 -17.59
CA TRP A 333 14.31 0.56 -16.63
C TRP A 333 14.53 1.28 -15.32
N SER A 334 13.49 1.83 -14.72
CA SER A 334 13.59 2.57 -13.48
C SER A 334 12.56 2.08 -12.46
N GLN A 335 12.97 1.94 -11.21
CA GLN A 335 12.12 1.57 -10.09
C GLN A 335 12.38 2.46 -8.88
N GLU A 336 11.29 2.83 -8.21
CA GLU A 336 11.34 3.48 -6.91
C GLU A 336 11.74 2.46 -5.82
N LEU A 337 12.64 2.88 -4.94
CA LEU A 337 13.19 2.03 -3.89
C LEU A 337 12.43 2.22 -2.57
N SER A 338 12.19 1.12 -1.86
CA SER A 338 11.83 1.20 -0.45
C SER A 338 13.01 1.73 0.38
N PRO A 339 12.78 2.31 1.56
CA PRO A 339 13.86 2.80 2.42
C PRO A 339 14.96 1.75 2.65
N ARG A 340 14.59 0.52 2.91
CA ARG A 340 15.55 -0.58 3.16
C ARG A 340 16.33 -0.98 1.91
N HIS A 341 15.68 -1.01 0.74
CA HIS A 341 16.37 -1.30 -0.52
C HIS A 341 17.31 -0.16 -0.90
N ALA A 342 16.93 1.09 -0.62
CA ALA A 342 17.79 2.26 -0.85
C ALA A 342 19.07 2.21 -0.01
N GLU A 343 18.96 1.90 1.30
CA GLU A 343 20.10 1.69 2.20
C GLU A 343 21.03 0.58 1.69
N LEU A 344 20.44 -0.57 1.31
CA LEU A 344 21.20 -1.74 0.84
C LEU A 344 21.97 -1.45 -0.45
N LEU A 345 21.31 -0.86 -1.45
CA LEU A 345 21.96 -0.53 -2.73
C LEU A 345 23.01 0.57 -2.58
N PHE A 346 22.78 1.56 -1.69
CA PHE A 346 23.77 2.56 -1.34
C PHE A 346 25.06 1.90 -0.78
N LEU A 347 24.92 0.98 0.18
CA LEU A 347 26.05 0.27 0.77
C LEU A 347 26.82 -0.56 -0.25
N LEU A 348 26.12 -1.22 -1.17
CA LEU A 348 26.78 -2.00 -2.24
C LEU A 348 27.53 -1.09 -3.21
N ALA A 349 26.98 0.09 -3.53
CA ALA A 349 27.65 1.07 -4.38
C ALA A 349 28.93 1.66 -3.73
N GLU A 350 28.91 1.85 -2.41
CA GLU A 350 30.08 2.28 -1.64
C GLU A 350 31.12 1.17 -1.42
N SER A 351 30.84 -0.05 -1.87
CA SER A 351 31.69 -1.22 -1.63
C SER A 351 31.97 -2.00 -2.91
N PRO A 352 32.80 -1.51 -3.84
CA PRO A 352 33.06 -2.16 -5.13
C PRO A 352 33.65 -3.58 -4.99
N ARG A 353 34.40 -3.83 -3.91
CA ARG A 353 34.96 -5.17 -3.61
C ARG A 353 33.90 -6.16 -3.14
N GLY A 354 32.69 -5.66 -2.82
CA GLY A 354 31.58 -6.44 -2.30
C GLY A 354 31.62 -6.61 -0.78
N ARG A 355 30.52 -7.12 -0.24
CA ARG A 355 30.31 -7.37 1.18
C ARG A 355 29.71 -8.75 1.42
N SER A 356 30.03 -9.37 2.53
CA SER A 356 29.33 -10.56 3.05
C SER A 356 27.98 -10.17 3.68
N ALA A 357 27.12 -11.15 3.91
CA ALA A 357 25.86 -10.91 4.59
C ALA A 357 26.04 -10.41 6.04
N ALA A 358 27.13 -10.82 6.73
CA ALA A 358 27.42 -10.39 8.09
C ALA A 358 27.89 -8.93 8.12
N GLU A 359 28.76 -8.52 7.19
CA GLU A 359 29.19 -7.12 7.06
C GLU A 359 28.03 -6.21 6.71
N LEU A 360 27.16 -6.60 5.78
CA LEU A 360 25.96 -5.83 5.45
C LEU A 360 24.99 -5.75 6.64
N ALA A 361 24.89 -6.81 7.45
CA ALA A 361 24.06 -6.79 8.65
C ALA A 361 24.61 -5.83 9.72
N ALA A 362 25.91 -5.82 9.94
CA ALA A 362 26.56 -4.86 10.82
C ALA A 362 26.38 -3.41 10.34
N GLU A 363 26.52 -3.16 9.05
CA GLU A 363 26.38 -1.82 8.46
C GLU A 363 24.94 -1.29 8.40
N LEU A 364 23.94 -2.18 8.26
CA LEU A 364 22.51 -1.83 8.21
C LEU A 364 21.85 -1.78 9.60
N PHE A 365 22.25 -2.66 10.50
CA PHE A 365 21.55 -2.88 11.76
C PHE A 365 22.41 -2.67 13.01
N GLY A 366 23.73 -2.50 12.85
CA GLY A 366 24.69 -2.55 13.97
C GLY A 366 24.87 -3.95 14.56
N ASP A 367 24.35 -5.00 13.93
CA ASP A 367 24.32 -6.37 14.42
C ASP A 367 24.68 -7.36 13.31
N PRO A 368 25.90 -7.94 13.30
CA PRO A 368 26.37 -8.86 12.26
C PRO A 368 25.61 -10.19 12.22
N THR A 369 24.83 -10.53 13.26
CA THR A 369 24.07 -11.79 13.34
C THR A 369 22.81 -11.78 12.47
N ARG A 370 22.28 -10.61 12.08
CA ARG A 370 21.04 -10.44 11.32
C ARG A 370 21.17 -10.80 9.83
N THR A 371 21.97 -11.79 9.50
CA THR A 371 22.26 -12.23 8.13
C THR A 371 21.06 -12.78 7.38
N VAL A 372 20.09 -13.40 8.08
CA VAL A 372 18.86 -13.93 7.48
C VAL A 372 18.01 -12.79 6.90
N THR A 373 17.88 -11.69 7.64
CA THR A 373 17.15 -10.50 7.19
C THR A 373 17.83 -9.89 5.95
N VAL A 374 19.15 -9.74 5.97
CA VAL A 374 19.92 -9.22 4.82
C VAL A 374 19.73 -10.09 3.59
N ARG A 375 19.82 -11.42 3.73
CA ARG A 375 19.64 -12.36 2.61
C ARG A 375 18.23 -12.27 2.02
N ALA A 376 17.21 -12.11 2.86
CA ALA A 376 15.84 -11.95 2.40
C ALA A 376 15.66 -10.64 1.60
N GLU A 377 16.19 -9.52 2.08
CA GLU A 377 16.11 -8.24 1.37
C GLU A 377 16.92 -8.27 0.07
N LEU A 378 18.13 -8.83 0.08
CA LEU A 378 18.93 -9.03 -1.14
C LEU A 378 18.23 -9.91 -2.18
N SER A 379 17.54 -10.96 -1.74
CA SER A 379 16.75 -11.80 -2.63
C SER A 379 15.61 -11.03 -3.29
N ARG A 380 14.98 -10.10 -2.56
CA ARG A 380 13.92 -9.22 -3.10
C ARG A 380 14.50 -8.23 -4.12
N VAL A 381 15.59 -7.57 -3.78
CA VAL A 381 16.28 -6.63 -4.68
C VAL A 381 16.75 -7.33 -5.96
N ARG A 382 17.36 -8.52 -5.84
CA ARG A 382 17.84 -9.28 -7.00
C ARG A 382 16.76 -9.73 -7.96
N ARG A 383 15.52 -9.90 -7.52
CA ARG A 383 14.40 -10.18 -8.43
C ARG A 383 14.21 -9.08 -9.48
N HIS A 384 14.57 -7.85 -9.15
CA HIS A 384 14.44 -6.70 -10.03
C HIS A 384 15.77 -6.30 -10.70
N LEU A 385 16.90 -6.70 -10.11
CA LEU A 385 18.26 -6.36 -10.57
C LEU A 385 19.04 -7.64 -10.92
N ALA A 386 18.38 -8.64 -11.51
CA ALA A 386 19.05 -9.85 -11.99
C ALA A 386 20.08 -9.50 -13.08
N GLY A 387 21.27 -10.07 -12.98
CA GLY A 387 22.40 -9.74 -13.88
C GLY A 387 23.19 -8.49 -13.50
N VAL A 388 22.66 -7.64 -12.60
CA VAL A 388 23.31 -6.41 -12.11
C VAL A 388 24.03 -6.64 -10.79
N LEU A 389 23.51 -7.53 -9.96
CA LEU A 389 24.06 -7.85 -8.63
C LEU A 389 24.56 -9.29 -8.57
N THR A 390 25.81 -9.46 -8.18
CA THR A 390 26.42 -10.76 -7.88
C THR A 390 26.22 -11.16 -6.41
N HIS A 391 26.57 -12.40 -6.08
CA HIS A 391 26.54 -12.89 -4.71
C HIS A 391 27.82 -13.67 -4.39
N ARG A 392 28.30 -13.51 -3.16
CA ARG A 392 29.54 -14.14 -2.64
C ARG A 392 30.84 -13.60 -3.30
N PRO A 393 31.20 -12.35 -2.99
CA PRO A 393 30.51 -11.37 -2.13
C PRO A 393 29.33 -10.70 -2.85
N TYR A 394 28.45 -10.03 -2.08
CA TYR A 394 27.38 -9.21 -2.65
C TYR A 394 27.96 -7.90 -3.15
N ARG A 395 27.85 -7.65 -4.46
CA ARG A 395 28.34 -6.44 -5.14
C ARG A 395 27.60 -6.21 -6.45
N PHE A 396 27.77 -5.06 -7.02
CA PHE A 396 27.44 -4.87 -8.43
C PHE A 396 28.37 -5.71 -9.30
N ALA A 397 27.89 -6.15 -10.45
CA ALA A 397 28.70 -6.90 -11.42
C ALA A 397 29.83 -6.01 -11.93
N GLU A 398 31.00 -6.60 -12.27
CA GLU A 398 32.21 -5.86 -12.65
C GLU A 398 32.07 -5.07 -13.96
N ASP A 399 31.19 -5.54 -14.82
CA ASP A 399 30.83 -4.99 -16.12
C ASP A 399 29.74 -3.92 -16.08
N VAL A 400 29.30 -3.54 -14.86
CA VAL A 400 28.26 -2.53 -14.61
C VAL A 400 28.89 -1.25 -14.05
N GLU A 401 28.76 -0.15 -14.78
CA GLU A 401 29.06 1.18 -14.25
C GLU A 401 28.00 1.63 -13.26
N VAL A 402 28.37 1.96 -12.03
CA VAL A 402 27.45 2.41 -10.99
C VAL A 402 27.65 3.89 -10.71
N GLU A 403 26.61 4.67 -10.94
CA GLU A 403 26.55 6.09 -10.61
C GLU A 403 25.62 6.31 -9.42
N VAL A 404 26.06 7.12 -8.45
CA VAL A 404 25.27 7.50 -7.26
C VAL A 404 25.02 9.00 -7.29
N ILE A 405 23.77 9.40 -7.54
CA ILE A 405 23.34 10.81 -7.44
C ILE A 405 22.95 11.07 -5.99
N ARG A 406 23.75 11.89 -5.32
CA ARG A 406 23.54 12.26 -3.90
C ARG A 406 22.77 13.57 -3.78
N PRO A 407 22.07 13.82 -2.66
CA PRO A 407 21.50 15.12 -2.37
C PRO A 407 22.60 16.19 -2.22
N ARG A 408 22.28 17.44 -2.52
CA ARG A 408 23.21 18.57 -2.37
C ARG A 408 23.68 18.75 -0.93
N ASP A 409 22.77 18.56 0.02
CA ASP A 409 23.08 18.53 1.46
C ASP A 409 23.29 17.08 1.89
N PRO A 410 24.47 16.70 2.40
CA PRO A 410 24.74 15.34 2.88
C PRO A 410 23.74 14.87 3.94
N ALA A 411 23.20 15.75 4.77
CA ALA A 411 22.17 15.42 5.77
C ALA A 411 20.88 14.90 5.13
N GLY A 412 20.60 15.26 3.88
CA GLY A 412 19.46 14.78 3.09
C GLY A 412 19.59 13.35 2.55
N LEU A 413 20.75 12.70 2.69
CA LEU A 413 20.95 11.32 2.24
C LEU A 413 20.16 10.36 3.12
N LEU A 414 19.11 9.74 2.56
CA LEU A 414 18.24 8.78 3.28
C LEU A 414 17.82 9.26 4.69
N PRO A 415 17.19 10.42 4.85
CA PRO A 415 17.12 11.20 6.10
C PRO A 415 16.52 10.44 7.29
N HIS A 416 15.71 9.41 7.05
CA HIS A 416 15.09 8.58 8.09
C HIS A 416 15.84 7.27 8.39
N SER A 417 16.99 7.06 7.71
CA SER A 417 17.79 5.87 7.94
C SER A 417 18.51 5.93 9.29
N THR A 418 18.43 4.82 10.02
CA THR A 418 19.19 4.57 11.26
C THR A 418 20.37 3.62 11.02
N ALA A 419 20.65 3.26 9.77
CA ALA A 419 21.76 2.39 9.42
C ALA A 419 23.10 3.06 9.73
N PRO A 420 23.99 2.41 10.51
CA PRO A 420 25.29 2.99 10.92
C PRO A 420 26.11 3.54 9.75
N ALA A 421 26.14 2.84 8.64
CA ALA A 421 26.88 3.27 7.46
C ALA A 421 26.31 4.52 6.80
N VAL A 422 24.97 4.64 6.74
CA VAL A 422 24.31 5.84 6.20
C VAL A 422 24.56 7.05 7.10
N ILE A 423 24.51 6.86 8.43
CA ILE A 423 24.83 7.91 9.40
C ILE A 423 26.27 8.40 9.21
N ARG A 424 27.24 7.48 9.05
CA ARG A 424 28.64 7.84 8.77
C ARG A 424 28.77 8.63 7.46
N ALA A 425 28.09 8.19 6.41
CA ALA A 425 28.12 8.87 5.11
C ALA A 425 27.56 10.30 5.18
N ARG A 426 26.50 10.54 5.98
CA ARG A 426 25.97 11.90 6.24
C ARG A 426 26.98 12.79 6.96
N LEU A 427 27.83 12.23 7.81
CA LEU A 427 28.83 12.96 8.59
C LEU A 427 30.14 13.16 7.81
N GLY A 428 30.21 12.78 6.53
CA GLY A 428 31.41 12.88 5.70
C GLY A 428 32.54 11.91 6.10
N ARG A 429 32.24 10.90 6.94
CA ARG A 429 33.22 9.88 7.36
C ARG A 429 33.14 8.69 6.41
N THR A 430 34.11 8.60 5.50
CA THR A 430 34.30 7.45 4.61
C THR A 430 35.33 6.51 5.24
N GLY A 431 34.90 5.27 5.58
CA GLY A 431 35.76 4.18 6.00
C GLY A 431 35.38 3.55 7.34
N PRO A 432 35.60 2.23 7.54
CA PRO A 432 35.56 1.66 8.87
C PRO A 432 36.77 2.20 9.64
N ASP A 433 36.54 2.90 10.75
CA ASP A 433 37.58 3.16 11.73
C ASP A 433 38.13 1.80 12.18
N VAL A 434 39.32 1.48 11.76
CA VAL A 434 40.15 0.47 12.42
C VAL A 434 40.46 1.09 13.78
N ILE A 435 39.73 0.65 14.80
CA ILE A 435 40.08 0.93 16.19
C ILE A 435 41.39 0.18 16.47
N PRO A 436 42.40 0.85 17.05
CA PRO A 436 43.73 0.28 17.30
C PRO A 436 43.69 -0.88 18.29
#